data_3a5087e0df977c2a8d3ac7f8b09d2f71
#
_entry.id   3a5087e0df977c2a8d3ac7f8b09d2f71
#
_cell.length_a   1.000
_cell.length_b   1.000
_cell.length_c   1.000
_cell.angle_alpha   90.00
_cell.angle_beta   90.00
_cell.angle_gamma   90.00
#
_symmetry.space_group_name_H-M   'P 1'
#
loop_
_entity.id
_entity.type
_entity.pdbx_description
1 polymer ?
#
loop_
_entity_poly.entity_id
_entity_poly.type
_entity_poly.pdbx_seq_one_letter_code
_entity_poly.pdbx_strand_id
1 'polypeptide(L)'
;KTMSSVRVHPEVLSALAEQRPVVGLESAVITHGLPKEPRPELLQQLGDPFATKSHLPVHLALAEVMEESVRESGAIPATTAVIEGELVVGLTDAERHELAHHPSAIKAAPHRLSTMIATKATGGTTVGGALTLLHRGHPDLKVLATGGIGGVHRGWINRPDISADLTVLSRTPLMCVCAGAKIVLDAVATFEALETLGIPVLGCGCRSFPRFHAPGDGTLPIHCCTPPEAARIAQTQWKIGSAGVLITQSPPPPWALELETLETVTQKSVASVTASGPDATPALLGALDQASSGRALLANLALLRHNAVLASVLAAEHLQPLHHDL
;
A
#
# COMPACT_ATOMS: atom_id res chain seq x y z
N LYS A 1 19.86 -25.85 9.56
CA LYS A 1 19.81 -24.69 8.60
C LYS A 1 18.64 -23.84 9.06
N THR A 2 18.91 -22.72 9.73
CA THR A 2 17.95 -21.71 10.13
C THR A 2 17.21 -21.22 8.88
N MET A 3 15.87 -21.27 8.92
CA MET A 3 15.04 -20.58 7.92
C MET A 3 15.49 -19.11 7.91
N SER A 4 15.61 -18.51 6.74
CA SER A 4 15.95 -17.09 6.56
C SER A 4 15.07 -16.25 7.50
N SER A 5 15.69 -15.71 8.54
CA SER A 5 14.99 -14.82 9.49
C SER A 5 14.79 -13.47 8.82
N VAL A 6 13.64 -12.85 9.06
CA VAL A 6 13.42 -11.45 8.66
C VAL A 6 14.25 -10.57 9.59
N ARG A 7 15.06 -9.68 9.02
CA ARG A 7 15.74 -8.64 9.78
C ARG A 7 14.75 -7.52 10.08
N VAL A 8 14.52 -7.29 11.36
CA VAL A 8 13.69 -6.17 11.83
C VAL A 8 14.60 -5.09 12.40
N HIS A 9 14.38 -3.86 11.98
CA HIS A 9 15.19 -2.72 12.43
C HIS A 9 15.12 -2.54 13.95
N PRO A 10 16.23 -2.22 14.65
CA PRO A 10 16.25 -2.06 16.11
C PRO A 10 15.23 -1.05 16.64
N GLU A 11 14.99 0.07 15.93
CA GLU A 11 13.97 1.06 16.30
C GLU A 11 12.57 0.45 16.30
N VAL A 12 12.26 -0.39 15.30
CA VAL A 12 10.99 -1.10 15.22
C VAL A 12 10.83 -2.08 16.38
N LEU A 13 11.87 -2.88 16.67
CA LEU A 13 11.84 -3.81 17.81
C LEU A 13 11.68 -3.08 19.16
N SER A 14 12.37 -1.96 19.34
CA SER A 14 12.22 -1.12 20.55
C SER A 14 10.80 -0.58 20.67
N ALA A 15 10.24 -0.08 19.57
CA ALA A 15 8.89 0.45 19.55
C ALA A 15 7.85 -0.62 19.92
N LEU A 16 7.98 -1.84 19.39
CA LEU A 16 7.09 -2.96 19.71
C LEU A 16 7.22 -3.37 21.18
N ALA A 17 8.44 -3.46 21.71
CA ALA A 17 8.69 -3.77 23.13
C ALA A 17 8.11 -2.70 24.08
N GLU A 18 8.08 -1.45 23.65
CA GLU A 18 7.52 -0.30 24.39
C GLU A 18 6.02 -0.09 24.13
N GLN A 19 5.39 -0.97 23.37
CA GLN A 19 3.99 -0.84 22.94
C GLN A 19 3.69 0.49 22.23
N ARG A 20 4.63 0.96 21.41
CA ARG A 20 4.43 2.11 20.53
C ARG A 20 3.90 1.66 19.17
N PRO A 21 3.03 2.45 18.52
CA PRO A 21 2.46 2.09 17.22
C PRO A 21 3.52 2.00 16.13
N VAL A 22 3.41 0.96 15.30
CA VAL A 22 4.29 0.73 14.15
C VAL A 22 3.45 0.56 12.89
N VAL A 23 3.86 1.20 11.81
CA VAL A 23 3.20 1.11 10.49
C VAL A 23 4.17 0.55 9.46
N GLY A 24 3.83 -0.59 8.89
CA GLY A 24 4.51 -1.14 7.73
C GLY A 24 4.23 -0.32 6.47
N LEU A 25 5.24 -0.17 5.62
CA LEU A 25 5.15 0.48 4.32
C LEU A 25 5.69 -0.46 3.24
N GLU A 26 4.98 -0.58 2.12
CA GLU A 26 5.51 -1.27 0.95
C GLU A 26 6.54 -0.39 0.23
N SER A 27 7.39 -0.98 -0.62
CA SER A 27 8.45 -0.25 -1.30
C SER A 27 8.51 -0.45 -2.82
N ALA A 28 7.57 -1.20 -3.41
CA ALA A 28 7.49 -1.27 -4.87
C ALA A 28 7.22 0.09 -5.50
N VAL A 29 6.55 1.01 -4.79
CA VAL A 29 6.36 2.40 -5.24
C VAL A 29 7.68 3.17 -5.34
N ILE A 30 8.70 2.81 -4.53
CA ILE A 30 10.03 3.43 -4.55
C ILE A 30 10.83 2.92 -5.76
N THR A 31 10.73 1.63 -6.07
CA THR A 31 11.51 1.01 -7.14
C THR A 31 10.85 1.08 -8.51
N HIS A 32 9.50 1.08 -8.54
CA HIS A 32 8.69 0.99 -9.75
C HIS A 32 7.42 1.86 -9.66
N GLY A 33 7.02 2.45 -10.76
CA GLY A 33 5.69 3.07 -10.88
C GLY A 33 5.62 4.57 -10.58
N LEU A 34 6.69 5.19 -10.12
CA LEU A 34 6.79 6.63 -9.94
C LEU A 34 7.96 7.22 -10.76
N PRO A 35 7.87 8.51 -11.17
CA PRO A 35 8.95 9.18 -11.86
C PRO A 35 10.25 9.18 -11.03
N LYS A 36 11.36 8.87 -11.70
CA LYS A 36 12.70 8.86 -11.10
C LYS A 36 13.44 10.21 -11.26
N GLU A 37 12.78 11.17 -11.85
CA GLU A 37 13.23 12.56 -11.99
C GLU A 37 12.47 13.50 -11.04
N PRO A 38 13.04 14.63 -10.66
CA PRO A 38 12.33 15.67 -9.91
C PRO A 38 11.17 16.25 -10.71
N ARG A 39 10.07 16.57 -10.03
CA ARG A 39 8.88 17.26 -10.55
C ARG A 39 8.51 18.41 -9.61
N PRO A 40 9.36 19.46 -9.50
CA PRO A 40 9.21 20.48 -8.46
C PRO A 40 7.87 21.20 -8.51
N GLU A 41 7.41 21.59 -9.70
CA GLU A 41 6.12 22.29 -9.87
C GLU A 41 4.93 21.44 -9.42
N LEU A 42 5.00 20.13 -9.62
CA LEU A 42 3.95 19.20 -9.22
C LEU A 42 3.97 18.97 -7.70
N LEU A 43 5.15 18.75 -7.11
CA LEU A 43 5.27 18.54 -5.66
C LEU A 43 4.92 19.79 -4.85
N GLN A 44 5.23 20.99 -5.38
CA GLN A 44 4.83 22.26 -4.76
C GLN A 44 3.31 22.44 -4.68
N GLN A 45 2.54 21.91 -5.65
CA GLN A 45 1.07 21.96 -5.60
C GLN A 45 0.48 21.19 -4.42
N LEU A 46 1.15 20.11 -3.98
CA LEU A 46 0.71 19.31 -2.83
C LEU A 46 0.92 20.02 -1.48
N GLY A 47 1.76 21.08 -1.47
CA GLY A 47 2.16 21.73 -0.22
C GLY A 47 3.10 20.87 0.62
N ASP A 48 3.38 21.29 1.87
CA ASP A 48 4.23 20.53 2.76
C ASP A 48 3.56 19.21 3.24
N PRO A 49 4.36 18.16 3.42
CA PRO A 49 5.83 18.07 3.34
C PRO A 49 6.37 17.81 1.92
N PHE A 50 5.56 17.68 0.88
CA PHE A 50 6.04 17.45 -0.50
C PHE A 50 6.79 18.66 -1.07
N ALA A 51 6.32 19.87 -0.79
CA ALA A 51 6.92 21.10 -1.30
C ALA A 51 8.37 21.27 -0.85
N THR A 52 8.69 20.95 0.39
CA THR A 52 10.08 21.00 0.94
C THR A 52 10.98 19.97 0.28
N LYS A 53 10.44 18.89 -0.26
CA LYS A 53 11.18 17.81 -0.94
C LYS A 53 11.09 17.89 -2.47
N SER A 54 10.65 19.03 -3.02
CA SER A 54 10.42 19.20 -4.46
C SER A 54 11.68 19.10 -5.31
N HIS A 55 12.85 19.21 -4.72
CA HIS A 55 14.16 19.03 -5.36
C HIS A 55 14.55 17.55 -5.56
N LEU A 56 13.89 16.64 -4.86
CA LEU A 56 14.14 15.20 -4.97
C LEU A 56 13.38 14.57 -6.15
N PRO A 57 13.87 13.44 -6.70
CA PRO A 57 13.06 12.57 -7.55
C PRO A 57 11.74 12.19 -6.86
N VAL A 58 10.64 12.12 -7.62
CA VAL A 58 9.28 11.93 -7.04
C VAL A 58 9.19 10.69 -6.16
N HIS A 59 9.79 9.57 -6.58
CA HIS A 59 9.77 8.32 -5.81
C HIS A 59 10.49 8.41 -4.46
N LEU A 60 11.59 9.17 -4.39
CA LEU A 60 12.31 9.45 -3.14
C LEU A 60 11.55 10.44 -2.27
N ALA A 61 11.05 11.53 -2.85
CA ALA A 61 10.22 12.49 -2.12
C ALA A 61 9.03 11.79 -1.46
N LEU A 62 8.36 10.88 -2.17
CA LEU A 62 7.26 10.10 -1.58
C LEU A 62 7.74 9.20 -0.45
N ALA A 63 8.84 8.46 -0.63
CA ALA A 63 9.35 7.56 0.40
C ALA A 63 9.64 8.31 1.71
N GLU A 64 10.28 9.48 1.63
CA GLU A 64 10.54 10.32 2.79
C GLU A 64 9.25 10.89 3.40
N VAL A 65 8.33 11.39 2.57
CA VAL A 65 7.04 11.93 3.03
C VAL A 65 6.20 10.88 3.74
N MET A 66 6.20 9.63 3.25
CA MET A 66 5.47 8.54 3.89
C MET A 66 5.99 8.26 5.29
N GLU A 67 7.31 8.09 5.45
CA GLU A 67 7.91 7.83 6.77
C GLU A 67 7.78 9.03 7.72
N GLU A 68 7.97 10.23 7.23
CA GLU A 68 7.79 11.47 7.99
C GLU A 68 6.35 11.61 8.49
N SER A 69 5.36 11.39 7.61
CA SER A 69 3.94 11.46 7.99
C SER A 69 3.55 10.41 9.03
N VAL A 70 4.15 9.21 8.98
CA VAL A 70 3.98 8.19 10.02
C VAL A 70 4.56 8.69 11.35
N ARG A 71 5.78 9.26 11.35
CA ARG A 71 6.44 9.80 12.56
C ARG A 71 5.69 10.98 13.14
N GLU A 72 5.25 11.92 12.32
CA GLU A 72 4.44 13.08 12.74
C GLU A 72 3.10 12.65 13.35
N SER A 73 2.57 11.51 12.92
CA SER A 73 1.35 10.91 13.47
C SER A 73 1.59 10.06 14.73
N GLY A 74 2.81 10.06 15.28
CA GLY A 74 3.17 9.39 16.52
C GLY A 74 3.48 7.90 16.39
N ALA A 75 3.65 7.36 15.19
CA ALA A 75 3.99 5.97 14.93
C ALA A 75 5.43 5.82 14.39
N ILE A 76 5.94 4.59 14.40
CA ILE A 76 7.25 4.26 13.83
C ILE A 76 7.06 3.63 12.45
N PRO A 77 7.67 4.17 11.39
CA PRO A 77 7.60 3.58 10.06
C PRO A 77 8.47 2.31 9.97
N ALA A 78 7.97 1.31 9.27
CA ALA A 78 8.66 0.05 9.01
C ALA A 78 8.59 -0.29 7.51
N THR A 79 9.35 0.43 6.69
CA THR A 79 9.43 0.19 5.25
C THR A 79 10.06 -1.18 4.99
N THR A 80 9.40 -2.01 4.16
CA THR A 80 9.81 -3.39 3.90
C THR A 80 10.51 -3.51 2.54
N ALA A 81 11.55 -4.35 2.46
CA ALA A 81 12.25 -4.65 1.20
C ALA A 81 12.97 -5.99 1.25
N VAL A 82 13.53 -6.41 0.12
CA VAL A 82 14.56 -7.43 0.05
C VAL A 82 15.85 -6.76 -0.37
N ILE A 83 16.89 -6.85 0.46
CA ILE A 83 18.21 -6.26 0.21
C ILE A 83 19.23 -7.39 0.13
N GLU A 84 19.87 -7.57 -1.03
CA GLU A 84 20.85 -8.66 -1.27
C GLU A 84 20.38 -10.04 -0.80
N GLY A 85 19.08 -10.34 -0.98
CA GLY A 85 18.45 -11.58 -0.55
C GLY A 85 18.05 -11.63 0.92
N GLU A 86 18.31 -10.60 1.72
CA GLU A 86 17.82 -10.47 3.08
C GLU A 86 16.42 -9.86 3.10
N LEU A 87 15.50 -10.49 3.83
CA LEU A 87 14.16 -9.95 4.06
C LEU A 87 14.23 -8.90 5.18
N VAL A 88 13.80 -7.68 4.89
CA VAL A 88 13.97 -6.53 5.80
C VAL A 88 12.65 -5.88 6.13
N VAL A 89 12.46 -5.56 7.41
CA VAL A 89 11.36 -4.74 7.97
C VAL A 89 11.98 -3.56 8.71
N GLY A 90 11.76 -2.35 8.22
CA GLY A 90 12.42 -1.13 8.68
C GLY A 90 13.74 -0.92 7.95
N LEU A 91 13.72 -0.15 6.85
CA LEU A 91 14.92 0.28 6.15
C LEU A 91 15.59 1.43 6.91
N THR A 92 16.91 1.43 6.90
CA THR A 92 17.68 2.64 7.21
C THR A 92 17.56 3.65 6.06
N ASP A 93 17.90 4.91 6.31
CA ASP A 93 17.92 5.95 5.26
C ASP A 93 18.86 5.58 4.11
N ALA A 94 20.01 4.99 4.44
CA ALA A 94 20.97 4.52 3.45
C ALA A 94 20.41 3.41 2.57
N GLU A 95 19.78 2.40 3.17
CA GLU A 95 19.15 1.30 2.44
C GLU A 95 17.97 1.76 1.57
N ARG A 96 17.15 2.71 2.08
CA ARG A 96 16.06 3.29 1.31
C ARG A 96 16.60 4.04 0.09
N HIS A 97 17.67 4.81 0.26
CA HIS A 97 18.31 5.54 -0.83
C HIS A 97 18.96 4.60 -1.85
N GLU A 98 19.65 3.56 -1.39
CA GLU A 98 20.23 2.52 -2.25
C GLU A 98 19.14 1.79 -3.05
N LEU A 99 18.06 1.36 -2.39
CA LEU A 99 16.93 0.70 -3.03
C LEU A 99 16.31 1.56 -4.14
N ALA A 100 16.14 2.86 -3.88
CA ALA A 100 15.56 3.81 -4.82
C ALA A 100 16.40 3.97 -6.10
N HIS A 101 17.73 3.90 -5.99
CA HIS A 101 18.67 4.04 -7.10
C HIS A 101 19.16 2.72 -7.67
N HIS A 102 18.73 1.58 -7.11
CA HIS A 102 19.22 0.28 -7.53
C HIS A 102 18.84 -0.01 -9.00
N PRO A 103 19.82 -0.25 -9.89
CA PRO A 103 19.57 -0.29 -11.34
C PRO A 103 18.75 -1.48 -11.80
N SER A 104 18.78 -2.57 -11.05
CA SER A 104 18.10 -3.84 -11.35
C SER A 104 17.18 -4.31 -10.21
N ALA A 105 16.65 -3.37 -9.41
CA ALA A 105 15.67 -3.71 -8.40
C ALA A 105 14.46 -4.40 -9.03
N ILE A 106 14.02 -5.51 -8.43
CA ILE A 106 12.85 -6.27 -8.90
C ILE A 106 11.69 -6.12 -7.92
N LYS A 107 10.47 -6.42 -8.38
CA LYS A 107 9.32 -6.46 -7.48
C LYS A 107 9.37 -7.70 -6.60
N ALA A 108 9.51 -7.50 -5.30
CA ALA A 108 9.49 -8.53 -4.28
C ALA A 108 8.03 -8.94 -3.96
N ALA A 109 7.42 -9.66 -4.91
CA ALA A 109 6.12 -10.29 -4.74
C ALA A 109 6.26 -11.65 -4.03
N PRO A 110 5.21 -12.16 -3.35
CA PRO A 110 5.30 -13.39 -2.55
C PRO A 110 5.94 -14.58 -3.26
N HIS A 111 5.58 -14.81 -4.53
CA HIS A 111 6.12 -15.91 -5.34
C HIS A 111 7.61 -15.75 -5.72
N ARG A 112 8.18 -14.57 -5.53
CA ARG A 112 9.59 -14.27 -5.87
C ARG A 112 10.52 -14.30 -4.67
N LEU A 113 10.00 -14.20 -3.44
CA LEU A 113 10.82 -14.04 -2.24
C LEU A 113 11.87 -15.15 -2.09
N SER A 114 11.49 -16.42 -2.31
CA SER A 114 12.42 -17.55 -2.22
C SER A 114 13.54 -17.47 -3.25
N THR A 115 13.21 -17.09 -4.49
CA THR A 115 14.22 -16.90 -5.54
C THR A 115 15.13 -15.72 -5.20
N MET A 116 14.59 -14.60 -4.72
CA MET A 116 15.38 -13.43 -4.34
C MET A 116 16.36 -13.74 -3.22
N ILE A 117 15.94 -14.51 -2.22
CA ILE A 117 16.83 -14.98 -1.15
C ILE A 117 17.96 -15.84 -1.73
N ALA A 118 17.63 -16.81 -2.59
CA ALA A 118 18.61 -17.75 -3.15
C ALA A 118 19.60 -17.07 -4.09
N THR A 119 19.17 -16.05 -4.83
CA THR A 119 19.99 -15.32 -5.81
C THR A 119 20.61 -14.03 -5.27
N LYS A 120 20.38 -13.71 -3.99
CA LYS A 120 20.80 -12.45 -3.36
C LYS A 120 20.33 -11.21 -4.12
N ALA A 121 19.10 -11.25 -4.63
CA ALA A 121 18.53 -10.13 -5.37
C ALA A 121 18.03 -9.03 -4.42
N THR A 122 18.01 -7.79 -4.94
CA THR A 122 17.44 -6.62 -4.26
C THR A 122 16.13 -6.20 -4.91
N GLY A 123 15.16 -5.73 -4.11
CA GLY A 123 13.90 -5.24 -4.66
C GLY A 123 12.91 -4.72 -3.63
N GLY A 124 11.98 -3.90 -4.15
CA GLY A 124 10.88 -3.34 -3.37
C GLY A 124 9.71 -4.30 -3.25
N THR A 125 9.14 -4.40 -2.06
CA THR A 125 7.99 -5.27 -1.78
C THR A 125 6.71 -4.74 -2.44
N THR A 126 5.94 -5.66 -3.04
CA THR A 126 4.52 -5.42 -3.33
C THR A 126 3.72 -5.47 -2.01
N VAL A 127 2.43 -5.15 -2.06
CA VAL A 127 1.54 -5.26 -0.88
C VAL A 127 1.62 -6.68 -0.29
N GLY A 128 1.46 -7.73 -1.10
CA GLY A 128 1.57 -9.11 -0.63
C GLY A 128 2.97 -9.46 -0.11
N GLY A 129 4.04 -8.92 -0.73
CA GLY A 129 5.39 -9.02 -0.21
C GLY A 129 5.54 -8.39 1.15
N ALA A 130 5.08 -7.14 1.32
CA ALA A 130 5.12 -6.40 2.57
C ALA A 130 4.33 -7.12 3.68
N LEU A 131 3.09 -7.55 3.40
CA LEU A 131 2.28 -8.34 4.34
C LEU A 131 3.02 -9.61 4.79
N THR A 132 3.68 -10.30 3.87
CA THR A 132 4.48 -11.49 4.18
C THR A 132 5.64 -11.17 5.13
N LEU A 133 6.39 -10.11 4.84
CA LEU A 133 7.55 -9.70 5.65
C LEU A 133 7.13 -9.23 7.03
N LEU A 134 6.09 -8.42 7.14
CA LEU A 134 5.55 -7.94 8.41
C LEU A 134 5.09 -9.12 9.29
N HIS A 135 4.25 -10.00 8.73
CA HIS A 135 3.72 -11.17 9.45
C HIS A 135 4.81 -12.12 9.95
N ARG A 136 5.91 -12.26 9.18
CA ARG A 136 7.05 -13.11 9.56
C ARG A 136 8.07 -12.40 10.44
N GLY A 137 8.11 -11.07 10.38
CA GLY A 137 9.07 -10.24 11.12
C GLY A 137 8.76 -10.19 12.62
N HIS A 138 7.52 -9.91 12.95
CA HIS A 138 7.09 -9.86 14.36
C HIS A 138 5.56 -10.02 14.48
N PRO A 139 5.05 -10.75 15.49
CA PRO A 139 3.62 -11.00 15.66
C PRO A 139 2.80 -9.72 15.91
N ASP A 140 3.39 -8.68 16.46
CA ASP A 140 2.73 -7.41 16.77
C ASP A 140 2.82 -6.37 15.66
N LEU A 141 3.43 -6.69 14.53
CA LEU A 141 3.33 -5.90 13.31
C LEU A 141 1.95 -6.14 12.68
N LYS A 142 1.01 -5.21 12.88
CA LYS A 142 -0.41 -5.42 12.58
C LYS A 142 -0.99 -4.48 11.55
N VAL A 143 -0.25 -3.46 11.10
CA VAL A 143 -0.77 -2.45 10.18
C VAL A 143 0.20 -2.23 9.02
N LEU A 144 -0.35 -2.23 7.79
CA LEU A 144 0.34 -1.87 6.55
C LEU A 144 -0.40 -0.71 5.89
N ALA A 145 0.32 0.33 5.46
CA ALA A 145 -0.20 1.37 4.59
C ALA A 145 0.30 1.18 3.15
N THR A 146 -0.60 1.36 2.19
CA THR A 146 -0.29 1.35 0.75
C THR A 146 -1.23 2.31 0.01
N GLY A 147 -0.96 2.61 -1.25
CA GLY A 147 -1.87 3.38 -2.09
C GLY A 147 -3.12 2.60 -2.44
N GLY A 148 -2.96 1.40 -2.97
CA GLY A 148 -4.04 0.50 -3.35
C GLY A 148 -3.56 -0.94 -3.48
N ILE A 149 -4.44 -1.88 -3.24
CA ILE A 149 -4.15 -3.31 -3.37
C ILE A 149 -4.13 -3.74 -4.85
N GLY A 150 -3.41 -4.81 -5.12
CA GLY A 150 -3.64 -5.64 -6.29
C GLY A 150 -4.95 -6.43 -6.14
N GLY A 151 -5.51 -6.86 -7.25
CA GLY A 151 -6.79 -7.56 -7.27
C GLY A 151 -6.96 -8.35 -8.56
N VAL A 152 -8.16 -8.39 -9.07
CA VAL A 152 -8.53 -9.07 -10.32
C VAL A 152 -8.33 -8.12 -11.49
N HIS A 153 -7.54 -8.49 -12.49
CA HIS A 153 -7.30 -7.67 -13.67
C HIS A 153 -8.51 -7.66 -14.61
N ARG A 154 -8.70 -6.55 -15.31
CA ARG A 154 -9.72 -6.42 -16.36
C ARG A 154 -9.51 -7.49 -17.44
N GLY A 155 -10.60 -8.14 -17.85
CA GLY A 155 -10.54 -9.22 -18.84
C GLY A 155 -10.05 -10.57 -18.29
N TRP A 156 -10.02 -10.75 -16.97
CA TRP A 156 -9.57 -11.96 -16.28
C TRP A 156 -10.31 -13.25 -16.74
N ILE A 157 -11.53 -13.14 -17.22
CA ILE A 157 -12.29 -14.29 -17.74
C ILE A 157 -11.55 -14.97 -18.90
N ASN A 158 -10.93 -14.18 -19.77
CA ASN A 158 -10.20 -14.68 -20.95
C ASN A 158 -8.71 -14.93 -20.64
N ARG A 159 -8.16 -14.20 -19.67
CA ARG A 159 -6.77 -14.30 -19.25
C ARG A 159 -6.69 -14.12 -17.73
N PRO A 160 -6.78 -15.22 -16.97
CA PRO A 160 -6.72 -15.15 -15.51
C PRO A 160 -5.44 -14.44 -15.03
N ASP A 161 -5.63 -13.29 -14.39
CA ASP A 161 -4.58 -12.52 -13.77
C ASP A 161 -5.13 -11.94 -12.47
N ILE A 162 -4.77 -12.56 -11.35
CA ILE A 162 -5.22 -12.21 -10.01
C ILE A 162 -4.00 -12.00 -9.13
N SER A 163 -3.95 -10.87 -8.44
CA SER A 163 -2.82 -10.53 -7.57
C SER A 163 -2.72 -11.47 -6.37
N ALA A 164 -1.49 -11.86 -6.04
CA ALA A 164 -1.17 -12.58 -4.82
C ALA A 164 -1.48 -11.77 -3.54
N ASP A 165 -1.66 -10.46 -3.64
CA ASP A 165 -2.03 -9.60 -2.51
C ASP A 165 -3.29 -10.11 -1.80
N LEU A 166 -4.30 -10.53 -2.57
CA LEU A 166 -5.55 -11.05 -2.04
C LEU A 166 -5.34 -12.34 -1.24
N THR A 167 -4.58 -13.28 -1.81
CA THR A 167 -4.29 -14.56 -1.15
C THR A 167 -3.45 -14.39 0.10
N VAL A 168 -2.48 -13.47 0.10
CA VAL A 168 -1.68 -13.19 1.29
C VAL A 168 -2.52 -12.53 2.35
N LEU A 169 -3.33 -11.52 1.99
CA LEU A 169 -4.20 -10.83 2.94
C LEU A 169 -5.21 -11.79 3.60
N SER A 170 -5.72 -12.79 2.87
CA SER A 170 -6.64 -13.79 3.45
C SER A 170 -6.00 -14.72 4.49
N ARG A 171 -4.67 -14.70 4.63
CA ARG A 171 -3.90 -15.60 5.51
C ARG A 171 -3.02 -14.88 6.53
N THR A 172 -3.04 -13.55 6.52
CA THR A 172 -2.20 -12.74 7.41
C THR A 172 -3.07 -11.81 8.25
N PRO A 173 -3.08 -11.97 9.58
CA PRO A 173 -3.92 -11.17 10.47
C PRO A 173 -3.33 -9.77 10.68
N LEU A 174 -3.44 -8.93 9.64
CA LEU A 174 -3.03 -7.53 9.61
C LEU A 174 -4.16 -6.64 9.07
N MET A 175 -4.15 -5.38 9.42
CA MET A 175 -4.92 -4.32 8.77
C MET A 175 -4.12 -3.80 7.57
N CYS A 176 -4.72 -3.79 6.39
CA CYS A 176 -4.15 -3.18 5.18
C CYS A 176 -4.94 -1.92 4.84
N VAL A 177 -4.31 -0.75 4.95
CA VAL A 177 -4.93 0.56 4.72
C VAL A 177 -4.64 1.02 3.30
N CYS A 178 -5.69 1.35 2.53
CA CYS A 178 -5.55 1.73 1.12
C CYS A 178 -6.72 2.59 0.61
N ALA A 179 -6.61 3.07 -0.62
CA ALA A 179 -7.71 3.74 -1.34
C ALA A 179 -8.43 2.78 -2.32
N GLY A 180 -8.58 1.50 -1.94
CA GLY A 180 -9.23 0.47 -2.74
C GLY A 180 -8.28 -0.27 -3.68
N ALA A 181 -8.82 -0.86 -4.75
CA ALA A 181 -8.05 -1.56 -5.77
C ALA A 181 -7.40 -0.58 -6.75
N LYS A 182 -6.15 -0.87 -7.20
CA LYS A 182 -5.45 -0.06 -8.21
C LYS A 182 -6.30 0.12 -9.45
N ILE A 183 -6.22 1.29 -10.07
CA ILE A 183 -7.09 1.71 -11.20
C ILE A 183 -7.09 0.76 -12.40
N VAL A 184 -6.01 0.00 -12.59
CA VAL A 184 -5.84 -0.96 -13.67
C VAL A 184 -6.74 -2.20 -13.54
N LEU A 185 -7.32 -2.38 -12.35
CA LEU A 185 -8.05 -3.58 -11.97
C LEU A 185 -9.55 -3.44 -12.23
N ASP A 186 -10.22 -4.59 -12.23
CA ASP A 186 -11.67 -4.68 -12.14
C ASP A 186 -12.05 -4.57 -10.66
N ALA A 187 -12.58 -3.41 -10.28
CA ALA A 187 -12.91 -3.14 -8.89
C ALA A 187 -14.07 -4.02 -8.37
N VAL A 188 -15.04 -4.32 -9.24
CA VAL A 188 -16.18 -5.19 -8.89
C VAL A 188 -15.68 -6.61 -8.67
N ALA A 189 -14.98 -7.19 -9.64
CA ALA A 189 -14.43 -8.53 -9.52
C ALA A 189 -13.42 -8.64 -8.34
N THR A 190 -12.67 -7.57 -8.04
CA THR A 190 -11.77 -7.53 -6.88
C THR A 190 -12.56 -7.55 -5.58
N PHE A 191 -13.65 -6.80 -5.49
CA PHE A 191 -14.51 -6.77 -4.31
C PHE A 191 -15.15 -8.13 -4.04
N GLU A 192 -15.71 -8.79 -5.07
CA GLU A 192 -16.23 -10.15 -4.99
C GLU A 192 -15.16 -11.18 -4.57
N ALA A 193 -13.93 -11.01 -5.06
CA ALA A 193 -12.82 -11.88 -4.66
C ALA A 193 -12.43 -11.70 -3.19
N LEU A 194 -12.49 -10.46 -2.66
CA LEU A 194 -12.26 -10.18 -1.24
C LEU A 194 -13.31 -10.88 -0.36
N GLU A 195 -14.59 -10.83 -0.75
CA GLU A 195 -15.67 -11.52 -0.06
C GLU A 195 -15.46 -13.05 -0.10
N THR A 196 -15.18 -13.61 -1.27
CA THR A 196 -14.90 -15.05 -1.46
C THR A 196 -13.76 -15.53 -0.58
N LEU A 197 -12.75 -14.70 -0.35
CA LEU A 197 -11.60 -15.01 0.48
C LEU A 197 -11.81 -14.74 1.98
N GLY A 198 -13.00 -14.29 2.37
CA GLY A 198 -13.36 -13.98 3.74
C GLY A 198 -12.60 -12.79 4.34
N ILE A 199 -12.24 -11.81 3.50
CA ILE A 199 -11.53 -10.60 3.90
C ILE A 199 -12.56 -9.50 4.17
N PRO A 200 -12.78 -9.05 5.41
CA PRO A 200 -13.65 -7.92 5.70
C PRO A 200 -13.11 -6.64 5.05
N VAL A 201 -14.01 -5.87 4.42
CA VAL A 201 -13.70 -4.57 3.82
C VAL A 201 -14.45 -3.49 4.60
N LEU A 202 -13.69 -2.56 5.16
CA LEU A 202 -14.22 -1.47 5.99
C LEU A 202 -13.88 -0.11 5.37
N GLY A 203 -14.74 0.87 5.61
CA GLY A 203 -14.53 2.24 5.18
C GLY A 203 -14.33 3.19 6.37
N CYS A 204 -13.17 3.82 6.49
CA CYS A 204 -12.97 4.93 7.40
C CYS A 204 -13.39 6.22 6.70
N GLY A 205 -14.55 6.74 7.10
CA GLY A 205 -15.12 7.96 6.51
C GLY A 205 -15.72 7.79 5.10
N CYS A 206 -15.85 6.55 4.60
CA CYS A 206 -16.51 6.27 3.32
C CYS A 206 -17.46 5.08 3.43
N ARG A 207 -18.55 5.10 2.63
CA ARG A 207 -19.61 4.08 2.63
C ARG A 207 -19.61 3.21 1.39
N SER A 208 -18.69 3.44 0.46
CA SER A 208 -18.53 2.70 -0.77
C SER A 208 -17.06 2.45 -1.05
N PHE A 209 -16.74 1.29 -1.61
CA PHE A 209 -15.37 0.90 -1.94
C PHE A 209 -14.73 1.92 -2.90
N PRO A 210 -13.62 2.57 -2.51
CA PRO A 210 -13.00 3.61 -3.32
C PRO A 210 -12.43 3.08 -4.63
N ARG A 211 -12.37 3.96 -5.62
CA ARG A 211 -11.86 3.69 -6.97
C ARG A 211 -10.42 4.16 -7.16
N PHE A 212 -9.59 3.99 -6.17
CA PHE A 212 -8.18 4.41 -6.11
C PHE A 212 -8.01 5.94 -6.16
N HIS A 213 -8.08 6.57 -7.35
CA HIS A 213 -7.95 8.01 -7.52
C HIS A 213 -9.29 8.77 -7.37
N ALA A 214 -10.39 8.07 -7.19
CA ALA A 214 -11.72 8.63 -7.01
C ALA A 214 -12.44 8.02 -5.80
N PRO A 215 -13.41 8.73 -5.21
CA PRO A 215 -14.32 8.14 -4.23
C PRO A 215 -15.11 6.96 -4.82
N GLY A 216 -15.70 6.14 -3.96
CA GLY A 216 -16.65 5.12 -4.38
C GLY A 216 -17.96 5.75 -4.87
N ASP A 217 -18.62 5.08 -5.81
CA ASP A 217 -19.82 5.53 -6.51
C ASP A 217 -21.15 5.00 -5.92
N GLY A 218 -21.08 4.33 -4.78
CA GLY A 218 -22.23 3.69 -4.14
C GLY A 218 -22.57 2.27 -4.66
N THR A 219 -21.96 1.82 -5.75
CA THR A 219 -22.24 0.50 -6.33
C THR A 219 -21.68 -0.67 -5.51
N LEU A 220 -20.61 -0.41 -4.73
CA LEU A 220 -19.97 -1.39 -3.85
C LEU A 220 -20.04 -0.89 -2.39
N PRO A 221 -21.16 -1.11 -1.70
CA PRO A 221 -21.34 -0.62 -0.33
C PRO A 221 -20.44 -1.37 0.66
N ILE A 222 -19.87 -0.64 1.61
CA ILE A 222 -19.02 -1.18 2.69
C ILE A 222 -19.48 -0.62 4.04
N HIS A 223 -19.13 -1.36 5.10
CA HIS A 223 -19.38 -0.88 6.46
C HIS A 223 -18.49 0.33 6.75
N CYS A 224 -19.14 1.47 7.04
CA CYS A 224 -18.45 2.70 7.42
C CYS A 224 -18.26 2.73 8.94
N CYS A 225 -17.03 2.91 9.37
CA CYS A 225 -16.66 2.89 10.78
C CYS A 225 -15.66 4.01 11.12
N THR A 226 -15.51 4.24 12.42
CA THR A 226 -14.42 5.06 12.97
C THR A 226 -13.14 4.23 13.12
N PRO A 227 -11.94 4.85 13.24
CA PRO A 227 -10.71 4.10 13.46
C PRO A 227 -10.73 3.18 14.70
N PRO A 228 -11.24 3.59 15.88
CA PRO A 228 -11.39 2.68 17.03
C PRO A 228 -12.28 1.48 16.72
N GLU A 229 -13.38 1.68 16.01
CA GLU A 229 -14.29 0.60 15.61
C GLU A 229 -13.61 -0.35 14.61
N ALA A 230 -12.87 0.18 13.64
CA ALA A 230 -12.12 -0.63 12.67
C ALA A 230 -11.06 -1.50 13.35
N ALA A 231 -10.31 -0.96 14.31
CA ALA A 231 -9.34 -1.70 15.10
C ALA A 231 -10.00 -2.82 15.92
N ARG A 232 -11.14 -2.55 16.55
CA ARG A 232 -11.93 -3.55 17.28
C ARG A 232 -12.45 -4.65 16.37
N ILE A 233 -12.95 -4.31 15.18
CA ILE A 233 -13.40 -5.29 14.18
C ILE A 233 -12.23 -6.17 13.73
N ALA A 234 -11.05 -5.59 13.47
CA ALA A 234 -9.87 -6.35 13.10
C ALA A 234 -9.42 -7.32 14.20
N GLN A 235 -9.37 -6.86 15.46
CA GLN A 235 -9.05 -7.72 16.60
C GLN A 235 -10.07 -8.86 16.77
N THR A 236 -11.36 -8.60 16.50
CA THR A 236 -12.42 -9.61 16.53
C THR A 236 -12.26 -10.61 15.40
N GLN A 237 -11.98 -10.12 14.17
CA GLN A 237 -11.71 -10.99 13.03
C GLN A 237 -10.58 -11.97 13.30
N TRP A 238 -9.52 -11.53 13.95
CA TRP A 238 -8.37 -12.40 14.27
C TRP A 238 -8.62 -13.41 15.38
N LYS A 239 -9.71 -13.25 16.18
CA LYS A 239 -10.15 -14.26 17.13
C LYS A 239 -10.95 -15.39 16.48
N ILE A 240 -11.63 -15.11 15.37
CA ILE A 240 -12.49 -16.07 14.67
C ILE A 240 -11.87 -16.64 13.39
N GLY A 241 -10.82 -16.03 12.87
CA GLY A 241 -10.16 -16.45 11.64
C GLY A 241 -8.76 -15.87 11.49
N SER A 242 -8.09 -16.21 10.39
CA SER A 242 -6.71 -15.77 10.10
C SER A 242 -6.63 -14.68 9.03
N ALA A 243 -7.76 -14.29 8.42
CA ALA A 243 -7.76 -13.27 7.39
C ALA A 243 -7.43 -11.89 7.96
N GLY A 244 -6.69 -11.11 7.20
CA GLY A 244 -6.52 -9.69 7.45
C GLY A 244 -7.80 -8.91 7.20
N VAL A 245 -7.76 -7.62 7.47
CA VAL A 245 -8.87 -6.69 7.24
C VAL A 245 -8.41 -5.59 6.29
N LEU A 246 -9.18 -5.35 5.24
CA LEU A 246 -8.93 -4.25 4.32
C LEU A 246 -9.63 -2.99 4.84
N ILE A 247 -8.87 -1.99 5.20
CA ILE A 247 -9.38 -0.68 5.64
C ILE A 247 -9.23 0.30 4.48
N THR A 248 -10.33 0.90 4.06
CA THR A 248 -10.32 1.83 2.94
C THR A 248 -10.73 3.24 3.36
N GLN A 249 -10.18 4.23 2.68
CA GLN A 249 -10.66 5.60 2.71
C GLN A 249 -10.61 6.21 1.31
N SER A 250 -11.47 7.18 1.06
CA SER A 250 -11.44 7.92 -0.20
C SER A 250 -10.16 8.74 -0.34
N PRO A 251 -9.66 8.93 -1.57
CA PRO A 251 -8.56 9.88 -1.78
C PRO A 251 -8.95 11.27 -1.28
N PRO A 252 -8.00 12.04 -0.73
CA PRO A 252 -8.32 13.32 -0.10
C PRO A 252 -8.71 14.38 -1.13
N PRO A 253 -9.77 15.18 -0.88
CA PRO A 253 -10.02 16.40 -1.63
C PRO A 253 -8.88 17.42 -1.37
N PRO A 254 -8.49 18.25 -2.34
CA PRO A 254 -9.01 18.42 -3.70
C PRO A 254 -8.37 17.50 -4.76
N TRP A 255 -7.56 16.52 -4.34
CA TRP A 255 -6.74 15.68 -5.22
C TRP A 255 -7.51 14.51 -5.84
N ALA A 256 -8.67 14.15 -5.27
CA ALA A 256 -9.53 13.14 -5.85
C ALA A 256 -9.98 13.52 -7.27
N LEU A 257 -9.96 12.54 -8.18
CA LEU A 257 -10.50 12.72 -9.52
C LEU A 257 -12.00 12.44 -9.53
N GLU A 258 -12.72 13.14 -10.42
CA GLU A 258 -14.09 12.79 -10.75
C GLU A 258 -14.13 11.42 -11.44
N LEU A 259 -15.10 10.57 -11.09
CA LEU A 259 -15.17 9.20 -11.60
C LEU A 259 -15.28 9.13 -13.13
N GLU A 260 -16.08 9.98 -13.75
CA GLU A 260 -16.23 10.07 -15.20
C GLU A 260 -14.91 10.43 -15.90
N THR A 261 -14.18 11.39 -15.33
CA THR A 261 -12.84 11.76 -15.80
C THR A 261 -11.89 10.57 -15.68
N LEU A 262 -11.92 9.87 -14.54
CA LEU A 262 -11.09 8.70 -14.26
C LEU A 262 -11.36 7.57 -15.25
N GLU A 263 -12.61 7.25 -15.54
CA GLU A 263 -12.98 6.20 -16.48
C GLU A 263 -12.54 6.55 -17.91
N THR A 264 -12.76 7.79 -18.34
CA THR A 264 -12.34 8.27 -19.67
C THR A 264 -10.82 8.19 -19.84
N VAL A 265 -10.06 8.66 -18.84
CA VAL A 265 -8.61 8.64 -18.86
C VAL A 265 -8.09 7.19 -18.80
N THR A 266 -8.71 6.33 -17.99
CA THR A 266 -8.35 4.92 -17.89
C THR A 266 -8.57 4.18 -19.21
N GLN A 267 -9.70 4.37 -19.87
CA GLN A 267 -9.99 3.73 -21.17
C GLN A 267 -8.97 4.11 -22.23
N LYS A 268 -8.63 5.41 -22.34
CA LYS A 268 -7.59 5.90 -23.25
C LYS A 268 -6.22 5.28 -22.95
N SER A 269 -5.87 5.21 -21.68
CA SER A 269 -4.57 4.69 -21.24
C SER A 269 -4.45 3.18 -21.46
N VAL A 270 -5.50 2.40 -21.19
CA VAL A 270 -5.54 0.96 -21.45
C VAL A 270 -5.37 0.68 -22.95
N ALA A 271 -6.01 1.47 -23.82
CA ALA A 271 -5.88 1.31 -25.27
C ALA A 271 -4.47 1.61 -25.78
N SER A 272 -3.69 2.44 -25.08
CA SER A 272 -2.33 2.84 -25.48
C SER A 272 -1.22 1.93 -24.91
N VAL A 273 -1.51 1.09 -23.91
CA VAL A 273 -0.51 0.26 -23.21
C VAL A 273 -0.55 -1.16 -23.73
N THR A 274 0.58 -1.61 -24.31
CA THR A 274 0.79 -3.01 -24.74
C THR A 274 1.51 -3.87 -23.70
N ALA A 275 1.98 -3.28 -22.61
CA ALA A 275 2.69 -3.99 -21.55
C ALA A 275 1.81 -5.01 -20.84
N SER A 276 2.40 -6.12 -20.43
CA SER A 276 1.71 -7.21 -19.71
C SER A 276 2.50 -7.66 -18.49
N GLY A 277 1.85 -8.37 -17.57
CA GLY A 277 2.50 -8.89 -16.36
C GLY A 277 2.94 -7.77 -15.40
N PRO A 278 4.12 -7.91 -14.75
CA PRO A 278 4.58 -6.97 -13.71
C PRO A 278 4.73 -5.52 -14.17
N ASP A 279 4.93 -5.29 -15.46
CA ASP A 279 5.18 -3.96 -16.04
C ASP A 279 3.89 -3.25 -16.49
N ALA A 280 2.77 -3.95 -16.52
CA ALA A 280 1.48 -3.39 -16.92
C ALA A 280 1.04 -2.22 -16.02
N THR A 281 1.15 -2.38 -14.70
CA THR A 281 0.74 -1.34 -13.73
C THR A 281 1.58 -0.06 -13.85
N PRO A 282 2.94 -0.09 -13.85
CA PRO A 282 3.74 1.11 -14.04
C PRO A 282 3.49 1.81 -15.38
N ALA A 283 3.40 1.04 -16.47
CA ALA A 283 3.13 1.59 -17.80
C ALA A 283 1.77 2.30 -17.86
N LEU A 284 0.74 1.72 -17.25
CA LEU A 284 -0.59 2.32 -17.23
C LEU A 284 -0.66 3.55 -16.31
N LEU A 285 0.02 3.53 -15.16
CA LEU A 285 0.11 4.72 -14.30
C LEU A 285 0.81 5.88 -15.01
N GLY A 286 1.88 5.62 -15.78
CA GLY A 286 2.54 6.62 -16.60
C GLY A 286 1.63 7.19 -17.72
N ALA A 287 0.87 6.32 -18.39
CA ALA A 287 -0.10 6.75 -19.41
C ALA A 287 -1.25 7.57 -18.80
N LEU A 288 -1.72 7.17 -17.60
CA LEU A 288 -2.73 7.93 -16.83
C LEU A 288 -2.21 9.31 -16.43
N ASP A 289 -0.96 9.40 -15.98
CA ASP A 289 -0.34 10.68 -15.61
C ASP A 289 -0.31 11.63 -16.80
N GLN A 290 0.16 11.17 -17.97
CA GLN A 290 0.16 11.95 -19.21
C GLN A 290 -1.26 12.37 -19.62
N ALA A 291 -2.20 11.42 -19.66
CA ALA A 291 -3.57 11.68 -20.10
C ALA A 291 -4.36 12.59 -19.14
N SER A 292 -3.96 12.68 -17.87
CA SER A 292 -4.56 13.55 -16.85
C SER A 292 -3.80 14.85 -16.61
N SER A 293 -2.75 15.13 -17.38
CA SER A 293 -1.86 16.29 -17.20
C SER A 293 -1.31 16.39 -15.76
N GLY A 294 -0.82 15.27 -15.22
CA GLY A 294 -0.22 15.19 -13.88
C GLY A 294 -1.21 14.98 -12.72
N ARG A 295 -2.52 15.12 -12.96
CA ARG A 295 -3.53 15.01 -11.87
C ARG A 295 -3.59 13.61 -11.25
N ALA A 296 -3.39 12.55 -12.03
CA ALA A 296 -3.36 11.19 -11.51
C ALA A 296 -2.16 10.96 -10.58
N LEU A 297 -1.00 11.53 -10.90
CA LEU A 297 0.18 11.48 -10.04
C LEU A 297 -0.05 12.25 -8.72
N LEU A 298 -0.60 13.47 -8.79
CA LEU A 298 -0.97 14.25 -7.61
C LEU A 298 -1.93 13.48 -6.69
N ALA A 299 -2.99 12.90 -7.27
CA ALA A 299 -3.94 12.06 -6.52
C ALA A 299 -3.24 10.86 -5.86
N ASN A 300 -2.32 10.19 -6.58
CA ASN A 300 -1.59 9.03 -6.05
C ASN A 300 -0.67 9.40 -4.88
N LEU A 301 0.07 10.50 -4.99
CA LEU A 301 0.94 10.97 -3.90
C LEU A 301 0.12 11.38 -2.67
N ALA A 302 -0.98 12.11 -2.89
CA ALA A 302 -1.85 12.56 -1.82
C ALA A 302 -2.53 11.39 -1.08
N LEU A 303 -3.07 10.39 -1.81
CA LEU A 303 -3.72 9.24 -1.18
C LEU A 303 -2.73 8.34 -0.43
N LEU A 304 -1.50 8.17 -0.92
CA LEU A 304 -0.46 7.41 -0.23
C LEU A 304 -0.15 8.02 1.15
N ARG A 305 0.11 9.33 1.18
CA ARG A 305 0.31 10.06 2.44
C ARG A 305 -0.91 9.96 3.36
N HIS A 306 -2.12 10.15 2.82
CA HIS A 306 -3.36 10.08 3.59
C HIS A 306 -3.56 8.69 4.22
N ASN A 307 -3.27 7.63 3.48
CA ASN A 307 -3.34 6.25 3.99
C ASN A 307 -2.29 5.99 5.09
N ALA A 308 -1.08 6.55 4.98
CA ALA A 308 -0.05 6.44 6.01
C ALA A 308 -0.49 7.10 7.34
N VAL A 309 -1.12 8.27 7.27
CA VAL A 309 -1.67 8.95 8.45
C VAL A 309 -2.78 8.11 9.10
N LEU A 310 -3.75 7.61 8.32
CA LEU A 310 -4.81 6.75 8.87
C LEU A 310 -4.25 5.46 9.47
N ALA A 311 -3.26 4.85 8.83
CA ALA A 311 -2.60 3.66 9.33
C ALA A 311 -1.92 3.89 10.70
N SER A 312 -1.35 5.08 10.91
CA SER A 312 -0.75 5.46 12.20
C SER A 312 -1.79 5.56 13.31
N VAL A 313 -2.96 6.16 13.01
CA VAL A 313 -4.09 6.21 13.93
C VAL A 313 -4.56 4.79 14.27
N LEU A 314 -4.76 3.94 13.27
CA LEU A 314 -5.19 2.55 13.46
C LEU A 314 -4.17 1.71 14.25
N ALA A 315 -2.87 1.95 14.06
CA ALA A 315 -1.83 1.29 14.83
C ALA A 315 -1.87 1.68 16.30
N ALA A 316 -2.16 2.95 16.61
CA ALA A 316 -2.35 3.41 17.99
C ALA A 316 -3.63 2.85 18.62
N GLU A 317 -4.75 2.84 17.88
CA GLU A 317 -6.02 2.28 18.35
C GLU A 317 -5.94 0.76 18.59
N HIS A 318 -5.17 0.04 17.77
CA HIS A 318 -4.98 -1.39 17.94
C HIS A 318 -4.31 -1.76 19.26
N LEU A 319 -3.47 -0.90 19.82
CA LEU A 319 -2.78 -1.12 21.10
C LEU A 319 -3.68 -0.86 22.30
N GLN A 320 -4.85 -0.24 22.11
CA GLN A 320 -5.80 -0.04 23.20
C GLN A 320 -6.47 -1.37 23.59
N PRO A 321 -6.65 -1.62 24.88
CA PRO A 321 -7.36 -2.81 25.33
C PRO A 321 -8.79 -2.81 24.77
N LEU A 322 -9.28 -4.00 24.41
CA LEU A 322 -10.70 -4.17 24.09
C LEU A 322 -11.49 -3.86 25.38
N HIS A 323 -12.15 -2.71 25.40
CA HIS A 323 -13.16 -2.47 26.42
C HIS A 323 -14.28 -3.49 26.22
N HIS A 324 -14.45 -4.39 27.20
CA HIS A 324 -15.55 -5.35 27.25
C HIS A 324 -16.80 -4.60 27.70
N ASP A 325 -17.37 -3.77 26.82
CA ASP A 325 -18.76 -3.32 26.96
C ASP A 325 -19.62 -4.22 26.05
N LEU A 326 -19.89 -5.40 26.54
CA LEU A 326 -20.97 -6.31 26.12
C LEU A 326 -21.75 -6.72 27.34
#